data_b449d4e54b999fe45de67fd277edc5e8
#
_entry.id   b449d4e54b999fe45de67fd277edc5e8
#
_cell.length_a   1.000
_cell.length_b   1.000
_cell.length_c   1.000
_cell.angle_alpha   90.00
_cell.angle_beta   90.00
_cell.angle_gamma   90.00
#
_symmetry.space_group_name_H-M   'P 1'
#
loop_
_entity.id
_entity.type
_entity.pdbx_description
1 polymer ?
#
loop_
_entity_poly.entity_id
_entity_poly.type
_entity_poly.pdbx_seq_one_letter_code
_entity_poly.pdbx_strand_id
1 'polypeptide(L)'
;LNQMKKNKIEHYSDKEALEFHNSNKSGKIEIISSKPMTTKRDLALAYSPGVAAPVKAISQDPDLAYDYTTKGNLVAVISNGSAILGLGNLGAIASKPVMEGKAVLFKRFADIDSIDLEIDSNDPEEIINSIKNFSKSFGGINLEDIAAPDCFIIEKKLKKILDIPVFHDDQHGTAIITTAALINAIHITKRDIKKIKIVINGAGASAMACADLFKSKGVPQKNITMLDRQGVIYKGRKGLNDWKSLHAIETKSRSLNEAIKGADVFLGLSKAGILKKEMVKKMSKNPIIFAC
;
A
#
# COMPACT_ATOMS: atom_id res chain seq x y z
N LEU A 1 -25.83 2.41 -28.51
CA LEU A 1 -26.00 3.04 -27.19
C LEU A 1 -27.16 2.35 -26.47
N ASN A 2 -26.96 1.11 -25.94
CA ASN A 2 -27.80 0.58 -24.87
C ASN A 2 -27.14 -0.66 -24.29
N GLN A 3 -27.19 -0.73 -22.95
CA GLN A 3 -26.72 -1.84 -22.10
C GLN A 3 -25.25 -1.83 -21.75
N MET A 4 -24.78 -0.79 -21.06
CA MET A 4 -23.88 -1.04 -19.95
C MET A 4 -24.68 -1.80 -18.87
N LYS A 5 -24.55 -3.13 -18.84
CA LYS A 5 -25.02 -3.95 -17.73
C LYS A 5 -24.42 -3.36 -16.46
N LYS A 6 -25.25 -2.91 -15.52
CA LYS A 6 -24.84 -2.64 -14.14
C LYS A 6 -24.14 -3.90 -13.66
N ASN A 7 -22.81 -3.85 -13.50
CA ASN A 7 -22.11 -4.84 -12.72
C ASN A 7 -22.74 -4.76 -11.32
N LYS A 8 -23.57 -5.73 -10.98
CA LYS A 8 -23.96 -5.97 -9.60
C LYS A 8 -22.64 -6.25 -8.88
N ILE A 9 -22.26 -5.38 -7.95
CA ILE A 9 -21.28 -5.75 -6.91
C ILE A 9 -21.88 -6.99 -6.28
N GLU A 10 -21.19 -8.11 -6.41
CA GLU A 10 -21.60 -9.35 -5.75
C GLU A 10 -21.57 -9.06 -4.25
N HIS A 11 -22.76 -9.06 -3.62
CA HIS A 11 -22.90 -8.92 -2.18
C HIS A 11 -22.58 -10.27 -1.56
N TYR A 12 -21.54 -10.31 -0.76
CA TYR A 12 -21.22 -11.44 0.12
C TYR A 12 -21.68 -11.12 1.54
N SER A 13 -22.03 -12.15 2.31
CA SER A 13 -22.32 -12.05 3.74
C SER A 13 -21.05 -12.36 4.55
N ASP A 14 -21.02 -11.87 5.79
CA ASP A 14 -19.94 -12.20 6.73
C ASP A 14 -19.82 -13.72 6.92
N LYS A 15 -20.94 -14.44 6.90
CA LYS A 15 -20.97 -15.90 6.99
C LYS A 15 -20.23 -16.53 5.81
N GLU A 16 -20.53 -16.13 4.56
CA GLU A 16 -19.83 -16.64 3.37
C GLU A 16 -18.35 -16.33 3.41
N ALA A 17 -17.96 -15.14 3.89
CA ALA A 17 -16.55 -14.79 4.03
C ALA A 17 -15.84 -15.69 5.07
N LEU A 18 -16.46 -15.97 6.20
CA LEU A 18 -15.92 -16.88 7.22
C LEU A 18 -15.83 -18.32 6.71
N GLU A 19 -16.86 -18.82 6.01
CA GLU A 19 -16.87 -20.13 5.39
C GLU A 19 -15.76 -20.27 4.35
N PHE A 20 -15.55 -19.25 3.53
CA PHE A 20 -14.46 -19.23 2.54
C PHE A 20 -13.08 -19.40 3.18
N HIS A 21 -12.82 -18.75 4.32
CA HIS A 21 -11.53 -18.83 5.01
C HIS A 21 -11.31 -20.15 5.77
N ASN A 22 -12.38 -20.87 6.10
CA ASN A 22 -12.33 -22.12 6.88
C ASN A 22 -12.56 -23.37 6.03
N SER A 23 -13.01 -23.24 4.76
CA SER A 23 -13.32 -24.38 3.91
C SER A 23 -12.07 -25.12 3.43
N ASN A 24 -12.15 -26.45 3.31
CA ASN A 24 -11.04 -27.34 2.91
C ASN A 24 -9.83 -27.23 3.84
N LYS A 25 -8.82 -26.43 3.45
CA LYS A 25 -7.69 -26.04 4.30
C LYS A 25 -7.94 -24.61 4.79
N SER A 26 -7.68 -24.36 6.07
CA SER A 26 -7.79 -23.01 6.65
C SER A 26 -6.74 -22.07 6.06
N GLY A 27 -7.12 -20.80 5.90
CA GLY A 27 -6.25 -19.78 5.31
C GLY A 27 -6.25 -19.76 3.79
N LYS A 28 -5.33 -19.03 3.18
CA LYS A 28 -5.25 -18.83 1.72
C LYS A 28 -3.93 -19.28 1.10
N ILE A 29 -2.95 -19.60 1.95
CA ILE A 29 -1.58 -19.94 1.51
C ILE A 29 -1.31 -21.40 1.82
N GLU A 30 -0.70 -22.08 0.87
CA GLU A 30 -0.14 -23.41 1.02
C GLU A 30 1.31 -23.42 0.55
N ILE A 31 2.20 -24.10 1.30
CA ILE A 31 3.60 -24.28 0.92
C ILE A 31 3.76 -25.68 0.34
N ILE A 32 4.22 -25.75 -0.90
CA ILE A 32 4.48 -26.99 -1.60
C ILE A 32 5.93 -27.06 -2.09
N SER A 33 6.48 -28.27 -2.20
CA SER A 33 7.80 -28.46 -2.77
C SER A 33 7.81 -28.14 -4.27
N SER A 34 8.78 -27.32 -4.71
CA SER A 34 9.03 -27.05 -6.13
C SER A 34 9.95 -28.09 -6.81
N LYS A 35 10.54 -29.01 -6.03
CA LYS A 35 11.44 -30.06 -6.51
C LYS A 35 10.87 -31.44 -6.21
N PRO A 36 11.16 -32.44 -7.02
CA PRO A 36 10.74 -33.81 -6.71
C PRO A 36 11.42 -34.32 -5.45
N MET A 37 10.65 -34.97 -4.57
CA MET A 37 11.10 -35.57 -3.29
C MET A 37 10.64 -36.99 -3.15
N THR A 38 10.70 -37.77 -4.25
CA THR A 38 10.12 -39.12 -4.32
C THR A 38 11.15 -40.21 -4.20
N THR A 39 12.39 -39.97 -4.59
CA THR A 39 13.46 -40.95 -4.58
C THR A 39 14.54 -40.65 -3.53
N LYS A 40 15.31 -41.70 -3.15
CA LYS A 40 16.49 -41.50 -2.28
C LYS A 40 17.51 -40.54 -2.90
N ARG A 41 17.61 -40.52 -4.23
CA ARG A 41 18.47 -39.56 -4.94
C ARG A 41 17.98 -38.12 -4.79
N ASP A 42 16.69 -37.90 -4.91
CA ASP A 42 16.09 -36.56 -4.72
C ASP A 42 16.38 -36.04 -3.31
N LEU A 43 16.18 -36.89 -2.28
CA LEU A 43 16.49 -36.54 -0.90
C LEU A 43 17.97 -36.23 -0.70
N ALA A 44 18.86 -37.02 -1.30
CA ALA A 44 20.30 -36.79 -1.21
C ALA A 44 20.73 -35.45 -1.87
N LEU A 45 20.09 -35.08 -2.97
CA LEU A 45 20.34 -33.79 -3.64
C LEU A 45 19.74 -32.60 -2.91
N ALA A 46 18.50 -32.74 -2.44
CA ALA A 46 17.75 -31.64 -1.81
C ALA A 46 18.19 -31.35 -0.37
N TYR A 47 18.72 -32.36 0.33
CA TYR A 47 19.13 -32.21 1.73
C TYR A 47 20.56 -32.72 1.95
N SER A 48 20.75 -33.89 2.53
CA SER A 48 22.10 -34.37 2.88
C SER A 48 22.49 -35.54 1.97
N PRO A 49 23.70 -35.54 1.36
CA PRO A 49 24.80 -34.57 1.50
C PRO A 49 24.81 -33.43 0.44
N GLY A 50 23.94 -33.48 -0.58
CA GLY A 50 23.97 -32.62 -1.75
C GLY A 50 23.83 -31.13 -1.45
N VAL A 51 23.06 -30.75 -0.43
CA VAL A 51 22.86 -29.35 0.01
C VAL A 51 24.18 -28.62 0.36
N ALA A 52 25.24 -29.35 0.67
CA ALA A 52 26.55 -28.75 0.96
C ALA A 52 27.13 -27.99 -0.25
N ALA A 53 26.77 -28.37 -1.48
CA ALA A 53 27.28 -27.70 -2.69
C ALA A 53 26.74 -26.25 -2.80
N PRO A 54 25.42 -26.00 -2.82
CA PRO A 54 24.91 -24.61 -2.85
C PRO A 54 25.28 -23.81 -1.59
N VAL A 55 25.37 -24.42 -0.41
CA VAL A 55 25.86 -23.71 0.80
C VAL A 55 27.27 -23.17 0.61
N LYS A 56 28.20 -23.97 0.07
CA LYS A 56 29.57 -23.54 -0.21
C LYS A 56 29.59 -22.44 -1.30
N ALA A 57 28.81 -22.60 -2.35
CA ALA A 57 28.73 -21.60 -3.42
C ALA A 57 28.25 -20.25 -2.89
N ILE A 58 27.15 -20.23 -2.14
CA ILE A 58 26.58 -19.00 -1.55
C ILE A 58 27.54 -18.39 -0.51
N SER A 59 28.31 -19.20 0.23
CA SER A 59 29.29 -18.66 1.18
C SER A 59 30.44 -17.92 0.52
N GLN A 60 30.76 -18.27 -0.74
CA GLN A 60 31.79 -17.61 -1.54
C GLN A 60 31.24 -16.40 -2.32
N ASP A 61 30.01 -16.54 -2.81
CA ASP A 61 29.30 -15.49 -3.54
C ASP A 61 27.83 -15.43 -3.03
N PRO A 62 27.50 -14.50 -2.13
CA PRO A 62 26.16 -14.37 -1.58
C PRO A 62 25.04 -14.11 -2.59
N ASP A 63 25.35 -13.57 -3.77
CA ASP A 63 24.36 -13.30 -4.81
C ASP A 63 23.78 -14.60 -5.41
N LEU A 64 24.52 -15.69 -5.34
CA LEU A 64 24.03 -17.03 -5.73
C LEU A 64 22.84 -17.53 -4.87
N ALA A 65 22.53 -16.86 -3.76
CA ALA A 65 21.32 -17.13 -3.01
C ALA A 65 20.05 -16.87 -3.83
N TYR A 66 20.10 -15.94 -4.79
CA TYR A 66 18.97 -15.67 -5.70
C TYR A 66 18.74 -16.80 -6.70
N ASP A 67 19.77 -17.54 -7.06
CA ASP A 67 19.70 -18.67 -8.01
C ASP A 67 19.37 -20.00 -7.34
N TYR A 68 19.91 -20.23 -6.14
CA TYR A 68 19.85 -21.53 -5.48
C TYR A 68 18.80 -21.63 -4.37
N THR A 69 18.10 -20.54 -4.04
CA THR A 69 17.06 -20.53 -3.01
C THR A 69 15.79 -19.79 -3.47
N THR A 70 14.74 -19.87 -2.66
CA THR A 70 13.50 -19.13 -2.89
C THR A 70 13.67 -17.60 -2.83
N LYS A 71 14.80 -17.11 -2.30
CA LYS A 71 15.09 -15.67 -2.19
C LYS A 71 14.91 -14.93 -3.53
N GLY A 72 15.21 -15.58 -4.64
CA GLY A 72 15.09 -14.98 -5.99
C GLY A 72 13.67 -14.57 -6.38
N ASN A 73 12.65 -15.17 -5.77
CA ASN A 73 11.24 -14.89 -6.09
C ASN A 73 10.34 -14.81 -4.86
N LEU A 74 10.87 -14.59 -3.66
CA LEU A 74 10.08 -14.58 -2.43
C LEU A 74 10.02 -13.17 -1.81
N VAL A 75 8.81 -12.63 -1.63
CA VAL A 75 8.54 -11.35 -0.97
C VAL A 75 7.85 -11.59 0.37
N ALA A 76 8.32 -10.92 1.43
CA ALA A 76 7.60 -10.88 2.69
C ALA A 76 6.54 -9.77 2.68
N VAL A 77 5.31 -10.10 3.04
CA VAL A 77 4.26 -9.13 3.39
C VAL A 77 4.30 -8.95 4.91
N ILE A 78 4.58 -7.73 5.36
CA ILE A 78 4.83 -7.46 6.78
C ILE A 78 3.85 -6.43 7.30
N SER A 79 3.21 -6.74 8.42
CA SER A 79 2.29 -5.86 9.12
C SER A 79 2.45 -5.95 10.63
N ASN A 80 2.03 -4.91 11.34
CA ASN A 80 1.75 -4.96 12.78
C ASN A 80 0.25 -4.79 13.08
N GLY A 81 -0.59 -4.71 12.05
CA GLY A 81 -2.03 -4.58 12.18
C GLY A 81 -2.51 -3.26 12.79
N SER A 82 -1.69 -2.20 12.74
CA SER A 82 -2.04 -0.91 13.36
C SER A 82 -2.97 -0.03 12.49
N ALA A 83 -3.20 -0.39 11.22
CA ALA A 83 -4.04 0.37 10.29
C ALA A 83 -4.84 -0.51 9.33
N ILE A 84 -5.48 -1.56 9.83
CA ILE A 84 -6.21 -2.55 9.02
C ILE A 84 -7.41 -1.89 8.31
N LEU A 85 -7.41 -1.87 6.99
CA LEU A 85 -8.50 -1.57 6.03
C LEU A 85 -9.79 -0.97 6.62
N GLY A 86 -9.72 0.26 7.16
CA GLY A 86 -10.90 0.94 7.71
C GLY A 86 -11.37 0.44 9.08
N LEU A 87 -10.79 -0.63 9.61
CA LEU A 87 -11.04 -1.18 10.94
C LEU A 87 -10.14 -0.56 12.01
N GLY A 88 -8.98 -0.02 11.60
CA GLY A 88 -8.03 0.62 12.50
C GLY A 88 -7.04 -0.37 13.13
N ASN A 89 -6.59 -0.07 14.34
CA ASN A 89 -5.63 -0.90 15.06
C ASN A 89 -6.35 -2.06 15.78
N LEU A 90 -6.22 -3.26 15.22
CA LEU A 90 -6.71 -4.51 15.80
C LEU A 90 -5.58 -5.47 16.19
N GLY A 91 -4.32 -5.08 15.94
CA GLY A 91 -3.12 -5.85 16.26
C GLY A 91 -2.71 -6.87 15.20
N ALA A 92 -1.53 -7.42 15.43
CA ALA A 92 -0.82 -8.28 14.47
C ALA A 92 -1.65 -9.50 14.03
N ILE A 93 -2.12 -10.31 14.96
CA ILE A 93 -2.83 -11.57 14.60
C ILE A 93 -4.13 -11.32 13.85
N ALA A 94 -4.84 -10.22 14.12
CA ALA A 94 -6.07 -9.90 13.43
C ALA A 94 -5.81 -9.42 11.99
N SER A 95 -4.62 -8.95 11.66
CA SER A 95 -4.24 -8.54 10.29
C SER A 95 -3.97 -9.74 9.38
N LYS A 96 -3.64 -10.91 9.92
CA LYS A 96 -3.23 -12.10 9.15
C LYS A 96 -4.14 -12.44 7.96
N PRO A 97 -5.48 -12.46 8.08
CA PRO A 97 -6.32 -12.75 6.91
C PRO A 97 -6.15 -11.75 5.75
N VAL A 98 -5.85 -10.49 6.06
CA VAL A 98 -5.57 -9.46 5.03
C VAL A 98 -4.20 -9.71 4.42
N MET A 99 -3.19 -10.01 5.23
CA MET A 99 -1.80 -10.23 4.79
C MET A 99 -1.67 -11.48 3.92
N GLU A 100 -2.32 -12.59 4.28
CA GLU A 100 -2.45 -13.76 3.39
C GLU A 100 -3.12 -13.39 2.07
N GLY A 101 -4.17 -12.56 2.10
CA GLY A 101 -4.81 -12.04 0.90
C GLY A 101 -3.84 -11.29 0.01
N LYS A 102 -3.03 -10.39 0.58
CA LYS A 102 -1.99 -9.65 -0.15
C LYS A 102 -0.95 -10.59 -0.76
N ALA A 103 -0.49 -11.58 -0.02
CA ALA A 103 0.47 -12.56 -0.53
C ALA A 103 -0.09 -13.36 -1.73
N VAL A 104 -1.37 -13.75 -1.68
CA VAL A 104 -2.05 -14.41 -2.82
C VAL A 104 -2.15 -13.48 -4.04
N LEU A 105 -2.34 -12.16 -3.84
CA LEU A 105 -2.34 -11.20 -4.95
C LEU A 105 -0.98 -11.11 -5.64
N PHE A 106 0.13 -11.14 -4.89
CA PHE A 106 1.48 -11.22 -5.47
C PHE A 106 1.62 -12.44 -6.38
N LYS A 107 1.21 -13.61 -5.90
CA LYS A 107 1.24 -14.84 -6.72
C LYS A 107 0.33 -14.73 -7.93
N ARG A 108 -0.93 -14.30 -7.74
CA ARG A 108 -1.95 -14.26 -8.79
C ARG A 108 -1.62 -13.32 -9.94
N PHE A 109 -1.08 -12.15 -9.65
CA PHE A 109 -0.90 -11.08 -10.63
C PHE A 109 0.53 -10.91 -11.13
N ALA A 110 1.53 -11.35 -10.37
CA ALA A 110 2.93 -11.16 -10.71
C ALA A 110 3.76 -12.45 -10.71
N ASP A 111 3.15 -13.60 -10.36
CA ASP A 111 3.85 -14.88 -10.16
C ASP A 111 5.02 -14.78 -9.17
N ILE A 112 4.91 -13.89 -8.19
CA ILE A 112 5.84 -13.75 -7.08
C ILE A 112 5.34 -14.57 -5.91
N ASP A 113 6.18 -15.46 -5.39
CA ASP A 113 5.92 -16.18 -4.15
C ASP A 113 5.94 -15.21 -2.97
N SER A 114 5.00 -15.35 -2.06
CA SER A 114 4.91 -14.44 -0.93
C SER A 114 4.36 -15.14 0.31
N ILE A 115 4.90 -14.76 1.44
CA ILE A 115 4.38 -15.14 2.77
C ILE A 115 4.19 -13.90 3.63
N ASP A 116 3.26 -13.99 4.55
CA ASP A 116 2.97 -12.93 5.50
C ASP A 116 3.69 -13.16 6.84
N LEU A 117 4.14 -12.07 7.44
CA LEU A 117 4.83 -12.04 8.72
C LEU A 117 4.25 -10.91 9.58
N GLU A 118 3.49 -11.26 10.60
CA GLU A 118 2.90 -10.32 11.52
C GLU A 118 3.85 -10.06 12.69
N ILE A 119 4.20 -8.78 12.92
CA ILE A 119 5.08 -8.36 14.03
C ILE A 119 4.22 -7.77 15.14
N ASP A 120 4.18 -8.44 16.29
CA ASP A 120 3.41 -7.99 17.46
C ASP A 120 4.19 -6.92 18.24
N SER A 121 4.32 -5.74 17.62
CA SER A 121 4.95 -4.56 18.24
C SER A 121 4.38 -3.27 17.66
N ASN A 122 4.32 -2.23 18.50
CA ASN A 122 4.02 -0.86 18.09
C ASN A 122 5.26 0.05 18.17
N ASP A 123 6.44 -0.48 18.50
CA ASP A 123 7.68 0.26 18.47
C ASP A 123 8.33 0.18 17.08
N PRO A 124 8.47 1.30 16.36
CA PRO A 124 9.11 1.33 15.05
C PRO A 124 10.53 0.75 15.02
N GLU A 125 11.31 0.94 16.09
CA GLU A 125 12.68 0.42 16.16
C GLU A 125 12.69 -1.11 16.31
N GLU A 126 11.79 -1.66 17.09
CA GLU A 126 11.64 -3.10 17.24
C GLU A 126 11.19 -3.75 15.92
N ILE A 127 10.23 -3.14 15.22
CA ILE A 127 9.78 -3.59 13.89
C ILE A 127 10.95 -3.56 12.89
N ILE A 128 11.72 -2.46 12.83
CA ILE A 128 12.87 -2.31 11.95
C ILE A 128 13.92 -3.38 12.22
N ASN A 129 14.25 -3.62 13.48
CA ASN A 129 15.25 -4.60 13.87
C ASN A 129 14.79 -6.03 13.56
N SER A 130 13.52 -6.36 13.77
CA SER A 130 12.92 -7.64 13.40
C SER A 130 13.06 -7.88 11.91
N ILE A 131 12.62 -6.93 11.08
CA ILE A 131 12.71 -7.03 9.61
C ILE A 131 14.16 -7.18 9.15
N LYS A 132 15.07 -6.37 9.67
CA LYS A 132 16.51 -6.44 9.36
C LYS A 132 17.06 -7.85 9.57
N ASN A 133 16.69 -8.50 10.67
CA ASN A 133 17.25 -9.78 11.06
C ASN A 133 16.87 -10.93 10.12
N PHE A 134 15.65 -10.91 9.55
CA PHE A 134 15.21 -11.97 8.62
C PHE A 134 15.23 -11.55 7.15
N SER A 135 15.53 -10.30 6.82
CA SER A 135 15.49 -9.77 5.46
C SER A 135 16.34 -10.51 4.44
N LYS A 136 17.41 -11.17 4.89
CA LYS A 136 18.30 -11.97 4.01
C LYS A 136 17.59 -13.17 3.37
N SER A 137 16.48 -13.62 3.92
CA SER A 137 15.67 -14.71 3.36
C SER A 137 14.79 -14.28 2.20
N PHE A 138 14.64 -12.98 1.94
CA PHE A 138 13.68 -12.44 0.97
C PHE A 138 14.36 -11.65 -0.15
N GLY A 139 13.73 -11.66 -1.34
CA GLY A 139 14.12 -10.80 -2.46
C GLY A 139 13.50 -9.41 -2.38
N GLY A 140 12.49 -9.21 -1.54
CA GLY A 140 11.83 -7.92 -1.32
C GLY A 140 10.92 -7.92 -0.10
N ILE A 141 10.56 -6.72 0.35
CA ILE A 141 9.67 -6.48 1.49
C ILE A 141 8.50 -5.60 1.06
N ASN A 142 7.28 -6.06 1.29
CA ASN A 142 6.07 -5.26 1.23
C ASN A 142 5.57 -4.97 2.65
N LEU A 143 5.57 -3.70 3.04
CA LEU A 143 4.94 -3.24 4.28
C LEU A 143 3.46 -2.95 4.01
N GLU A 144 2.58 -3.42 4.89
CA GLU A 144 1.12 -3.34 4.73
C GLU A 144 0.44 -2.99 6.05
N ASP A 145 -0.62 -2.17 6.00
CA ASP A 145 -1.47 -1.84 7.15
C ASP A 145 -0.72 -1.34 8.41
N ILE A 146 0.39 -0.61 8.20
CA ILE A 146 1.14 0.07 9.26
C ILE A 146 0.71 1.52 9.33
N ALA A 147 0.30 1.98 10.51
CA ALA A 147 -0.24 3.33 10.70
C ALA A 147 0.81 4.43 10.48
N ALA A 148 0.36 5.57 9.94
CA ALA A 148 1.16 6.78 9.93
C ALA A 148 1.18 7.42 11.35
N PRO A 149 2.31 7.98 11.84
CA PRO A 149 3.52 8.29 11.07
C PRO A 149 4.57 7.16 11.02
N ASP A 150 4.39 6.07 11.74
CA ASP A 150 5.39 5.01 11.94
C ASP A 150 5.77 4.33 10.63
N CYS A 151 4.80 4.13 9.72
CA CYS A 151 5.06 3.57 8.39
C CYS A 151 6.12 4.37 7.59
N PHE A 152 6.15 5.71 7.73
CA PHE A 152 7.15 6.55 7.06
C PHE A 152 8.54 6.36 7.63
N ILE A 153 8.62 6.24 8.97
CA ILE A 153 9.89 6.05 9.70
C ILE A 153 10.47 4.69 9.35
N ILE A 154 9.65 3.65 9.46
CA ILE A 154 10.03 2.25 9.19
C ILE A 154 10.51 2.10 7.74
N GLU A 155 9.70 2.50 6.76
CA GLU A 155 10.06 2.37 5.36
C GLU A 155 11.34 3.13 5.02
N LYS A 156 11.45 4.40 5.44
CA LYS A 156 12.61 5.24 5.18
C LYS A 156 13.90 4.65 5.75
N LYS A 157 13.83 4.05 6.95
CA LYS A 157 15.00 3.46 7.62
C LYS A 157 15.37 2.14 6.97
N LEU A 158 14.40 1.27 6.68
CA LEU A 158 14.64 0.00 6.01
C LEU A 158 15.26 0.18 4.61
N LYS A 159 14.76 1.13 3.81
CA LYS A 159 15.35 1.48 2.50
C LYS A 159 16.81 1.92 2.56
N LYS A 160 17.30 2.39 3.71
CA LYS A 160 18.69 2.80 3.89
C LYS A 160 19.60 1.66 4.32
N ILE A 161 19.07 0.68 5.03
CA ILE A 161 19.88 -0.37 5.67
C ILE A 161 19.77 -1.73 4.98
N LEU A 162 18.77 -1.93 4.12
CA LEU A 162 18.59 -3.16 3.37
C LEU A 162 19.07 -3.00 1.92
N ASP A 163 19.60 -4.07 1.37
CA ASP A 163 20.06 -4.21 0.00
C ASP A 163 18.98 -4.76 -0.97
N ILE A 164 17.78 -4.98 -0.45
CA ILE A 164 16.59 -5.44 -1.20
C ILE A 164 15.53 -4.36 -1.27
N PRO A 165 14.60 -4.39 -2.27
CA PRO A 165 13.48 -3.47 -2.35
C PRO A 165 12.60 -3.49 -1.11
N VAL A 166 12.23 -2.31 -0.61
CA VAL A 166 11.24 -2.10 0.45
C VAL A 166 10.14 -1.19 -0.09
N PHE A 167 8.90 -1.62 0.01
CA PHE A 167 7.74 -0.93 -0.52
C PHE A 167 6.61 -0.93 0.52
N HIS A 168 5.97 0.22 0.74
CA HIS A 168 4.78 0.32 1.57
C HIS A 168 3.57 0.57 0.66
N ASP A 169 2.72 -0.42 0.49
CA ASP A 169 1.65 -0.39 -0.51
C ASP A 169 0.60 0.69 -0.24
N ASP A 170 0.19 0.87 1.01
CA ASP A 170 -0.79 1.92 1.39
C ASP A 170 -0.32 3.33 1.01
N GLN A 171 1.00 3.56 0.97
CA GLN A 171 1.55 4.81 0.47
C GLN A 171 1.61 4.81 -1.06
N HIS A 172 2.40 3.90 -1.60
CA HIS A 172 2.87 3.99 -2.99
C HIS A 172 1.93 3.34 -3.99
N GLY A 173 1.24 2.26 -3.62
CA GLY A 173 0.25 1.60 -4.49
C GLY A 173 -0.90 2.54 -4.83
N THR A 174 -1.51 3.14 -3.81
CA THR A 174 -2.57 4.13 -3.98
C THR A 174 -2.10 5.36 -4.76
N ALA A 175 -0.88 5.84 -4.50
CA ALA A 175 -0.31 6.98 -5.21
C ALA A 175 -0.08 6.69 -6.71
N ILE A 176 0.43 5.50 -7.03
CA ILE A 176 0.70 5.07 -8.40
C ILE A 176 -0.61 5.01 -9.21
N ILE A 177 -1.61 4.30 -8.70
CA ILE A 177 -2.86 4.09 -9.44
C ILE A 177 -3.68 5.38 -9.58
N THR A 178 -3.74 6.21 -8.52
CA THR A 178 -4.45 7.49 -8.60
C THR A 178 -3.73 8.49 -9.50
N THR A 179 -2.40 8.47 -9.55
CA THR A 179 -1.63 9.32 -10.46
C THR A 179 -1.82 8.89 -11.91
N ALA A 180 -1.80 7.59 -12.20
CA ALA A 180 -2.08 7.07 -13.53
C ALA A 180 -3.50 7.47 -14.00
N ALA A 181 -4.48 7.33 -13.12
CA ALA A 181 -5.86 7.76 -13.40
C ALA A 181 -5.96 9.27 -13.61
N LEU A 182 -5.23 10.08 -12.81
CA LEU A 182 -5.19 11.53 -12.95
C LEU A 182 -4.62 11.95 -14.32
N ILE A 183 -3.51 11.36 -14.75
CA ILE A 183 -2.88 11.65 -16.05
C ILE A 183 -3.87 11.37 -17.17
N ASN A 184 -4.56 10.22 -17.15
CA ASN A 184 -5.57 9.88 -18.15
C ASN A 184 -6.77 10.84 -18.11
N ALA A 185 -7.28 11.18 -16.93
CA ALA A 185 -8.39 12.10 -16.77
C ALA A 185 -8.06 13.52 -17.25
N ILE A 186 -6.82 13.99 -17.01
CA ILE A 186 -6.33 15.28 -17.52
C ILE A 186 -6.28 15.25 -19.05
N HIS A 187 -5.77 14.18 -19.64
CA HIS A 187 -5.74 14.01 -21.10
C HIS A 187 -7.14 14.06 -21.71
N ILE A 188 -8.09 13.29 -21.18
CA ILE A 188 -9.48 13.25 -21.63
C ILE A 188 -10.17 14.61 -21.50
N THR A 189 -9.93 15.31 -20.38
CA THR A 189 -10.56 16.60 -20.10
C THR A 189 -9.78 17.80 -20.67
N LYS A 190 -8.68 17.56 -21.36
CA LYS A 190 -7.78 18.56 -21.98
C LYS A 190 -7.35 19.65 -21.01
N ARG A 191 -7.01 19.26 -19.77
CA ARG A 191 -6.56 20.20 -18.75
C ARG A 191 -5.02 20.30 -18.72
N ASP A 192 -4.55 21.44 -18.25
CA ASP A 192 -3.14 21.65 -17.96
C ASP A 192 -2.83 21.24 -16.51
N ILE A 193 -1.96 20.24 -16.34
CA ILE A 193 -1.57 19.71 -15.02
C ILE A 193 -1.03 20.79 -14.08
N LYS A 194 -0.41 21.85 -14.62
CA LYS A 194 0.14 22.95 -13.84
C LYS A 194 -0.94 23.90 -13.31
N LYS A 195 -2.17 23.82 -13.81
CA LYS A 195 -3.28 24.75 -13.47
C LYS A 195 -4.38 24.07 -12.67
N ILE A 196 -4.47 22.74 -12.68
CA ILE A 196 -5.54 22.03 -11.96
C ILE A 196 -5.47 22.30 -10.45
N LYS A 197 -6.64 22.38 -9.82
CA LYS A 197 -6.82 22.49 -8.39
C LYS A 197 -7.31 21.15 -7.84
N ILE A 198 -6.57 20.57 -6.92
CA ILE A 198 -6.86 19.28 -6.33
C ILE A 198 -7.26 19.44 -4.87
N VAL A 199 -8.33 18.78 -4.46
CA VAL A 199 -8.74 18.66 -3.06
C VAL A 199 -8.58 17.18 -2.64
N ILE A 200 -7.73 16.92 -1.66
CA ILE A 200 -7.52 15.58 -1.08
C ILE A 200 -8.19 15.54 0.28
N ASN A 201 -9.21 14.72 0.42
CA ASN A 201 -9.92 14.54 1.69
C ASN A 201 -9.42 13.30 2.39
N GLY A 202 -8.50 13.51 3.29
CA GLY A 202 -7.67 12.55 4.02
C GLY A 202 -6.28 13.11 4.19
N ALA A 203 -5.57 12.73 5.27
CA ALA A 203 -4.20 13.11 5.55
C ALA A 203 -3.43 11.96 6.22
N GLY A 204 -3.70 10.75 5.77
CA GLY A 204 -2.95 9.54 6.12
C GLY A 204 -1.83 9.27 5.12
N ALA A 205 -1.25 8.07 5.23
CA ALA A 205 -0.12 7.63 4.42
C ALA A 205 -0.40 7.76 2.90
N SER A 206 -1.52 7.24 2.43
CA SER A 206 -1.92 7.29 1.02
C SER A 206 -2.11 8.72 0.50
N ALA A 207 -2.77 9.58 1.29
CA ALA A 207 -3.04 10.96 0.90
C ALA A 207 -1.76 11.77 0.69
N MET A 208 -0.79 11.61 1.59
CA MET A 208 0.52 12.26 1.50
C MET A 208 1.31 11.78 0.30
N ALA A 209 1.38 10.46 0.11
CA ALA A 209 2.08 9.86 -1.04
C ALA A 209 1.45 10.28 -2.38
N CYS A 210 0.11 10.34 -2.47
CA CYS A 210 -0.59 10.86 -3.65
C CYS A 210 -0.21 12.33 -3.93
N ALA A 211 -0.23 13.19 -2.90
CA ALA A 211 0.13 14.59 -3.04
C ALA A 211 1.58 14.75 -3.54
N ASP A 212 2.51 13.96 -3.00
CA ASP A 212 3.92 14.00 -3.40
C ASP A 212 4.10 13.53 -4.84
N LEU A 213 3.44 12.45 -5.24
CA LEU A 213 3.53 11.96 -6.60
C LEU A 213 2.85 12.92 -7.60
N PHE A 214 1.75 13.58 -7.25
CA PHE A 214 1.15 14.63 -8.08
C PHE A 214 2.08 15.81 -8.26
N LYS A 215 2.76 16.25 -7.20
CA LYS A 215 3.78 17.31 -7.27
C LYS A 215 4.93 16.93 -8.20
N SER A 216 5.41 15.70 -8.13
CA SER A 216 6.49 15.19 -9.01
C SER A 216 6.09 15.16 -10.50
N LYS A 217 4.77 15.08 -10.80
CA LYS A 217 4.22 15.16 -12.15
C LYS A 217 3.91 16.59 -12.61
N GLY A 218 4.17 17.59 -11.78
CA GLY A 218 4.09 19.00 -12.13
C GLY A 218 2.89 19.76 -11.58
N VAL A 219 2.07 19.16 -10.69
CA VAL A 219 1.03 19.89 -9.97
C VAL A 219 1.69 20.80 -8.92
N PRO A 220 1.48 22.14 -8.98
CA PRO A 220 2.06 23.04 -7.97
C PRO A 220 1.48 22.75 -6.59
N GLN A 221 2.32 22.75 -5.56
CA GLN A 221 1.88 22.51 -4.17
C GLN A 221 0.73 23.42 -3.74
N LYS A 222 0.76 24.70 -4.11
CA LYS A 222 -0.30 25.67 -3.81
C LYS A 222 -1.68 25.31 -4.37
N ASN A 223 -1.71 24.41 -5.35
CA ASN A 223 -2.95 23.94 -5.99
C ASN A 223 -3.47 22.63 -5.36
N ILE A 224 -2.77 22.07 -4.38
CA ILE A 224 -3.20 20.83 -3.68
C ILE A 224 -3.66 21.23 -2.28
N THR A 225 -4.96 21.14 -2.02
CA THR A 225 -5.56 21.39 -0.70
C THR A 225 -5.84 20.06 -0.02
N MET A 226 -5.13 19.76 1.06
CA MET A 226 -5.32 18.54 1.85
C MET A 226 -6.16 18.84 3.10
N LEU A 227 -7.00 17.88 3.49
CA LEU A 227 -7.84 17.96 4.68
C LEU A 227 -7.67 16.74 5.58
N ASP A 228 -7.73 16.96 6.88
CA ASP A 228 -7.88 15.92 7.89
C ASP A 228 -9.21 16.08 8.65
N ARG A 229 -9.37 15.36 9.77
CA ARG A 229 -10.59 15.41 10.60
C ARG A 229 -10.90 16.81 11.16
N GLN A 230 -9.91 17.67 11.28
CA GLN A 230 -10.05 19.06 11.78
C GLN A 230 -10.27 20.08 10.66
N GLY A 231 -10.28 19.64 9.39
CA GLY A 231 -10.45 20.50 8.22
C GLY A 231 -9.18 20.69 7.40
N VAL A 232 -9.08 21.81 6.72
CA VAL A 232 -7.97 22.11 5.80
C VAL A 232 -6.63 22.20 6.53
N ILE A 233 -5.59 21.61 5.93
CA ILE A 233 -4.20 21.72 6.37
C ILE A 233 -3.62 22.99 5.74
N TYR A 234 -3.47 24.07 6.53
CA TYR A 234 -3.00 25.37 6.07
C TYR A 234 -1.79 25.84 6.87
N LYS A 235 -0.98 26.71 6.29
CA LYS A 235 0.19 27.30 6.97
C LYS A 235 -0.22 28.07 8.22
N GLY A 236 0.45 27.79 9.33
CA GLY A 236 0.15 28.40 10.63
C GLY A 236 -0.97 27.70 11.42
N ARG A 237 -1.55 26.61 10.93
CA ARG A 237 -2.46 25.76 11.71
C ARG A 237 -1.71 25.08 12.85
N LYS A 238 -2.20 25.23 14.08
CA LYS A 238 -1.64 24.58 15.28
C LYS A 238 -1.94 23.08 15.28
N GLY A 239 -1.05 22.28 15.92
CA GLY A 239 -1.24 20.84 16.11
C GLY A 239 -1.00 19.97 14.87
N LEU A 240 -0.31 20.50 13.85
CA LEU A 240 0.19 19.71 12.75
C LEU A 240 1.48 18.99 13.19
N ASN A 241 1.60 17.70 12.84
CA ASN A 241 2.88 17.02 12.89
C ASN A 241 3.75 17.41 11.69
N ASP A 242 5.03 17.05 11.73
CA ASP A 242 6.01 17.40 10.69
C ASP A 242 5.56 16.97 9.29
N TRP A 243 5.02 15.76 9.15
CA TRP A 243 4.55 15.21 7.89
C TRP A 243 3.41 16.03 7.29
N LYS A 244 2.39 16.39 8.09
CA LYS A 244 1.28 17.24 7.66
C LYS A 244 1.75 18.66 7.32
N SER A 245 2.70 19.18 8.07
CA SER A 245 3.24 20.52 7.86
C SER A 245 3.86 20.70 6.48
N LEU A 246 4.47 19.64 5.92
CA LEU A 246 5.03 19.63 4.56
C LEU A 246 3.97 19.85 3.47
N HIS A 247 2.71 19.52 3.74
CA HIS A 247 1.59 19.69 2.80
C HIS A 247 0.73 20.93 3.08
N ALA A 248 1.08 21.73 4.09
CA ALA A 248 0.36 22.95 4.41
C ALA A 248 0.53 24.03 3.34
N ILE A 249 -0.58 24.62 2.92
CA ILE A 249 -0.61 25.71 1.92
C ILE A 249 -1.18 26.99 2.50
N GLU A 250 -0.90 28.11 1.86
CA GLU A 250 -1.57 29.39 2.16
C GLU A 250 -2.97 29.39 1.55
N THR A 251 -3.98 29.42 2.40
CA THR A 251 -5.38 29.46 1.96
C THR A 251 -6.29 30.01 3.06
N LYS A 252 -7.39 30.64 2.66
CA LYS A 252 -8.46 31.08 3.57
C LYS A 252 -9.48 29.98 3.85
N SER A 253 -9.50 28.90 3.09
CA SER A 253 -10.42 27.79 3.29
C SER A 253 -10.09 27.04 4.59
N ARG A 254 -11.13 26.64 5.33
CA ARG A 254 -11.01 25.89 6.59
C ARG A 254 -11.75 24.56 6.56
N SER A 255 -12.74 24.45 5.68
CA SER A 255 -13.62 23.28 5.55
C SER A 255 -13.57 22.68 4.14
N LEU A 256 -14.05 21.42 3.99
CA LEU A 256 -14.21 20.78 2.68
C LEU A 256 -15.15 21.60 1.78
N ASN A 257 -16.25 22.12 2.34
CA ASN A 257 -17.23 22.89 1.57
C ASN A 257 -16.65 24.18 0.98
N GLU A 258 -15.64 24.74 1.61
CA GLU A 258 -14.90 25.91 1.09
C GLU A 258 -13.84 25.48 0.09
N ALA A 259 -13.04 24.47 0.41
CA ALA A 259 -11.94 24.01 -0.41
C ALA A 259 -12.40 23.46 -1.78
N ILE A 260 -13.59 22.82 -1.82
CA ILE A 260 -14.10 22.18 -3.03
C ILE A 260 -14.57 23.17 -4.11
N LYS A 261 -14.81 24.43 -3.76
CA LYS A 261 -15.28 25.44 -4.71
C LYS A 261 -14.26 25.68 -5.82
N GLY A 262 -14.68 25.41 -7.05
CA GLY A 262 -13.82 25.54 -8.23
C GLY A 262 -12.66 24.56 -8.30
N ALA A 263 -12.69 23.50 -7.51
CA ALA A 263 -11.72 22.41 -7.62
C ALA A 263 -11.95 21.58 -8.88
N ASP A 264 -10.88 21.21 -9.57
CA ASP A 264 -10.92 20.35 -10.74
C ASP A 264 -10.96 18.88 -10.39
N VAL A 265 -10.28 18.52 -9.31
CA VAL A 265 -10.10 17.14 -8.87
C VAL A 265 -10.46 17.01 -7.39
N PHE A 266 -11.22 15.99 -7.05
CA PHE A 266 -11.44 15.52 -5.69
C PHE A 266 -10.86 14.11 -5.54
N LEU A 267 -10.02 13.92 -4.53
CA LEU A 267 -9.51 12.61 -4.13
C LEU A 267 -9.99 12.31 -2.70
N GLY A 268 -10.87 11.33 -2.57
CA GLY A 268 -11.45 10.89 -1.30
C GLY A 268 -10.69 9.70 -0.72
N LEU A 269 -9.94 9.91 0.36
CA LEU A 269 -9.12 8.92 1.07
C LEU A 269 -9.43 8.90 2.57
N SER A 270 -10.69 9.01 2.95
CA SER A 270 -11.09 9.02 4.37
C SER A 270 -12.27 8.09 4.65
N LYS A 271 -13.50 8.52 4.45
CA LYS A 271 -14.69 7.72 4.67
C LYS A 271 -15.78 8.02 3.65
N ALA A 272 -16.68 7.05 3.46
CA ALA A 272 -17.81 7.18 2.53
C ALA A 272 -18.75 8.34 2.89
N GLY A 273 -19.44 8.88 1.88
CA GLY A 273 -20.54 9.84 2.05
C GLY A 273 -20.15 11.26 2.43
N ILE A 274 -18.86 11.63 2.43
CA ILE A 274 -18.41 12.99 2.76
C ILE A 274 -18.69 13.96 1.61
N LEU A 275 -18.44 13.57 0.37
CA LEU A 275 -18.69 14.40 -0.80
C LEU A 275 -20.20 14.39 -1.13
N LYS A 276 -20.87 15.50 -0.89
CA LYS A 276 -22.32 15.65 -1.15
C LYS A 276 -22.57 16.19 -2.57
N LYS A 277 -23.76 15.92 -3.13
CA LYS A 277 -24.15 16.40 -4.47
C LYS A 277 -23.98 17.91 -4.66
N GLU A 278 -24.30 18.70 -3.64
CA GLU A 278 -24.15 20.15 -3.63
C GLU A 278 -22.69 20.60 -3.68
N MET A 279 -21.77 19.81 -3.14
CA MET A 279 -20.33 20.06 -3.21
C MET A 279 -19.82 19.80 -4.63
N VAL A 280 -20.26 18.72 -5.26
CA VAL A 280 -19.90 18.40 -6.67
C VAL A 280 -20.34 19.52 -7.60
N LYS A 281 -21.54 20.09 -7.40
CA LYS A 281 -22.03 21.23 -8.19
C LYS A 281 -21.19 22.51 -8.03
N LYS A 282 -20.40 22.64 -6.95
CA LYS A 282 -19.52 23.78 -6.70
C LYS A 282 -18.12 23.58 -7.31
N MET A 283 -17.79 22.41 -7.79
CA MET A 283 -16.53 22.13 -8.48
C MET A 283 -16.48 22.79 -9.85
N SER A 284 -15.34 22.73 -10.50
CA SER A 284 -15.18 23.21 -11.88
C SER A 284 -16.04 22.40 -12.86
N LYS A 285 -16.22 22.91 -14.08
CA LYS A 285 -16.92 22.19 -15.15
C LYS A 285 -16.19 20.87 -15.45
N ASN A 286 -16.93 19.77 -15.60
CA ASN A 286 -16.42 18.42 -15.83
C ASN A 286 -15.41 17.98 -14.73
N PRO A 287 -15.81 17.92 -13.45
CA PRO A 287 -14.91 17.59 -12.36
C PRO A 287 -14.43 16.14 -12.45
N ILE A 288 -13.21 15.91 -11.96
CA ILE A 288 -12.63 14.58 -11.81
C ILE A 288 -12.80 14.15 -10.35
N ILE A 289 -13.39 12.96 -10.13
CA ILE A 289 -13.66 12.47 -8.77
C ILE A 289 -13.08 11.06 -8.63
N PHE A 290 -12.14 10.91 -7.71
CA PHE A 290 -11.62 9.61 -7.27
C PHE A 290 -12.17 9.34 -5.86
N ALA A 291 -13.09 8.37 -5.76
CA ALA A 291 -13.68 7.91 -4.52
C ALA A 291 -13.05 6.56 -4.15
N CYS A 292 -12.06 6.59 -3.28
CA CYS A 292 -11.32 5.42 -2.83
C CYS A 292 -11.80 4.93 -1.46
#